data_5d48f884cdd97db45bf18eb99336d526
#
_entry.id   5d48f884cdd97db45bf18eb99336d526
#
_cell.length_a   1.000
_cell.length_b   1.000
_cell.length_c   1.000
_cell.angle_alpha   90.00
_cell.angle_beta   90.00
_cell.angle_gamma   90.00
#
_symmetry.space_group_name_H-M   'P 1'
#
loop_
_entity.id
_entity.type
_entity.pdbx_description
1 polymer ?
#
loop_
_entity_poly.entity_id
_entity_poly.type
_entity_poly.pdbx_seq_one_letter_code
_entity_poly.pdbx_strand_id
1 'polypeptide(L)'
;MNEEIKNEIQKLKKEKDAVILAHYYVDGEVQEIADYVGDSYYLAEIATKVPESTIVFCGVSFMGESAKILNPKKRVVMADGHADCPMAHMVDVDKIREVRNEYPDVSVVCYVNSTAEIKAESDVCVTSSNALKIVKNLPNKDIFFIPDENLGRFVASQLPEKHFIFNDGFCHVHTSIHKEELQKAK
;
A
#
# COMPACT_ATOMS: atom_id res chain seq x y z
N MET A 1 -21.76 -9.13 -13.75
CA MET A 1 -21.44 -8.26 -14.94
C MET A 1 -22.07 -8.88 -16.18
N ASN A 2 -22.61 -8.07 -17.11
CA ASN A 2 -23.19 -8.53 -18.37
C ASN A 2 -22.08 -9.09 -19.31
N GLU A 3 -22.37 -10.19 -20.03
CA GLU A 3 -21.41 -10.83 -20.97
C GLU A 3 -20.95 -9.90 -22.11
N GLU A 4 -21.82 -9.00 -22.56
CA GLU A 4 -21.46 -8.00 -23.58
C GLU A 4 -20.36 -7.06 -23.08
N ILE A 5 -20.48 -6.58 -21.83
CA ILE A 5 -19.47 -5.73 -21.17
C ILE A 5 -18.16 -6.50 -20.98
N LYS A 6 -18.21 -7.77 -20.54
CA LYS A 6 -17.02 -8.60 -20.37
C LYS A 6 -16.26 -8.74 -21.70
N ASN A 7 -17.00 -9.03 -22.78
CA ASN A 7 -16.42 -9.19 -24.11
C ASN A 7 -15.79 -7.88 -24.63
N GLU A 8 -16.42 -6.74 -24.38
CA GLU A 8 -15.87 -5.44 -24.76
C GLU A 8 -14.59 -5.13 -23.97
N ILE A 9 -14.57 -5.39 -22.66
CA ILE A 9 -13.36 -5.23 -21.84
C ILE A 9 -12.22 -6.10 -22.36
N GLN A 10 -12.48 -7.38 -22.70
CA GLN A 10 -11.45 -8.27 -23.25
C GLN A 10 -10.92 -7.80 -24.61
N LYS A 11 -11.77 -7.20 -25.43
CA LYS A 11 -11.37 -6.57 -26.70
C LYS A 11 -10.47 -5.36 -26.44
N LEU A 12 -10.92 -4.44 -25.58
CA LEU A 12 -10.16 -3.23 -25.23
C LEU A 12 -8.80 -3.54 -24.58
N LYS A 13 -8.71 -4.57 -23.75
CA LYS A 13 -7.44 -5.03 -23.20
C LYS A 13 -6.42 -5.35 -24.28
N LYS A 14 -6.83 -6.11 -25.31
CA LYS A 14 -5.96 -6.47 -26.44
C LYS A 14 -5.57 -5.23 -27.26
N GLU A 15 -6.55 -4.38 -27.56
CA GLU A 15 -6.32 -3.15 -28.35
C GLU A 15 -5.40 -2.14 -27.67
N LYS A 16 -5.42 -2.09 -26.34
CA LYS A 16 -4.64 -1.13 -25.54
C LYS A 16 -3.37 -1.72 -24.94
N ASP A 17 -3.03 -2.98 -25.26
CA ASP A 17 -1.92 -3.70 -24.65
C ASP A 17 -1.97 -3.55 -23.12
N ALA A 18 -3.09 -3.97 -22.53
CA ALA A 18 -3.43 -3.71 -21.14
C ALA A 18 -3.65 -4.98 -20.32
N VAL A 19 -3.18 -4.94 -19.07
CA VAL A 19 -3.42 -5.93 -18.02
C VAL A 19 -4.28 -5.30 -16.92
N ILE A 20 -5.21 -6.06 -16.35
CA ILE A 20 -6.06 -5.65 -15.24
C ILE A 20 -5.54 -6.28 -13.95
N LEU A 21 -5.14 -5.44 -12.99
CA LEU A 21 -4.74 -5.85 -11.64
C LEU A 21 -5.83 -5.42 -10.65
N ALA A 22 -6.39 -6.36 -9.89
CA ALA A 22 -7.47 -6.09 -8.95
C ALA A 22 -7.09 -6.45 -7.52
N HIS A 23 -7.29 -5.52 -6.59
CA HIS A 23 -7.19 -5.83 -5.17
C HIS A 23 -8.39 -6.69 -4.74
N TYR A 24 -8.16 -7.70 -3.88
CA TYR A 24 -9.23 -8.62 -3.48
C TYR A 24 -10.32 -8.00 -2.57
N TYR A 25 -10.25 -6.69 -2.28
CA TYR A 25 -11.34 -5.94 -1.63
C TYR A 25 -12.34 -5.32 -2.63
N VAL A 26 -12.06 -5.37 -3.94
CA VAL A 26 -13.03 -4.91 -4.94
C VAL A 26 -14.14 -5.94 -5.15
N ASP A 27 -15.24 -5.50 -5.73
CA ASP A 27 -16.39 -6.37 -6.01
C ASP A 27 -16.00 -7.61 -6.82
N GLY A 28 -16.66 -8.76 -6.53
CA GLY A 28 -16.39 -10.04 -7.18
C GLY A 28 -16.47 -9.98 -8.70
N GLU A 29 -17.40 -9.19 -9.25
CA GLU A 29 -17.53 -8.99 -10.70
C GLU A 29 -16.29 -8.31 -11.33
N VAL A 30 -15.60 -7.45 -10.58
CA VAL A 30 -14.34 -6.83 -11.02
C VAL A 30 -13.20 -7.84 -10.93
N GLN A 31 -13.18 -8.66 -9.87
CA GLN A 31 -12.18 -9.73 -9.73
C GLN A 31 -12.28 -10.76 -10.86
N GLU A 32 -13.50 -11.09 -11.32
CA GLU A 32 -13.72 -12.04 -12.41
C GLU A 32 -13.10 -11.63 -13.76
N ILE A 33 -12.97 -10.34 -14.02
CA ILE A 33 -12.40 -9.83 -15.27
C ILE A 33 -10.90 -9.48 -15.15
N ALA A 34 -10.37 -9.49 -13.94
CA ALA A 34 -8.97 -9.18 -13.68
C ALA A 34 -8.05 -10.33 -14.13
N ASP A 35 -6.85 -9.99 -14.58
CA ASP A 35 -5.81 -10.96 -14.92
C ASP A 35 -5.12 -11.48 -13.65
N TYR A 36 -4.98 -10.60 -12.66
CA TYR A 36 -4.36 -10.91 -11.37
C TYR A 36 -5.16 -10.28 -10.25
N VAL A 37 -5.41 -11.07 -9.20
CA VAL A 37 -6.10 -10.65 -7.99
C VAL A 37 -5.20 -10.92 -6.79
N GLY A 38 -5.02 -9.95 -5.91
CA GLY A 38 -4.16 -10.11 -4.74
C GLY A 38 -4.14 -8.92 -3.80
N ASP A 39 -3.20 -8.95 -2.88
CA ASP A 39 -2.91 -7.83 -1.97
C ASP A 39 -2.01 -6.77 -2.61
N SER A 40 -1.78 -5.68 -1.88
CA SER A 40 -0.97 -4.54 -2.36
C SER A 40 0.46 -4.95 -2.73
N TYR A 41 1.08 -5.88 -1.97
CA TYR A 41 2.45 -6.32 -2.23
C TYR A 41 2.52 -7.20 -3.47
N TYR A 42 1.67 -8.23 -3.53
CA TYR A 42 1.59 -9.13 -4.68
C TYR A 42 1.33 -8.38 -5.99
N LEU A 43 0.35 -7.46 -5.99
CA LEU A 43 0.03 -6.69 -7.20
C LEU A 43 1.16 -5.74 -7.61
N ALA A 44 1.88 -5.14 -6.64
CA ALA A 44 3.06 -4.33 -6.92
C ALA A 44 4.17 -5.17 -7.56
N GLU A 45 4.40 -6.40 -7.08
CA GLU A 45 5.37 -7.34 -7.65
C GLU A 45 4.96 -7.78 -9.06
N ILE A 46 3.69 -8.17 -9.26
CA ILE A 46 3.17 -8.57 -10.57
C ILE A 46 3.27 -7.42 -11.58
N ALA A 47 2.97 -6.19 -11.17
CA ALA A 47 3.09 -5.01 -12.05
C ALA A 47 4.49 -4.89 -12.68
N THR A 48 5.55 -5.35 -12.00
CA THR A 48 6.92 -5.33 -12.56
C THR A 48 7.20 -6.47 -13.53
N LYS A 49 6.40 -7.53 -13.51
CA LYS A 49 6.65 -8.76 -14.29
C LYS A 49 5.80 -8.86 -15.55
N VAL A 50 4.65 -8.21 -15.60
CA VAL A 50 3.75 -8.26 -16.76
C VAL A 50 4.37 -7.53 -17.95
N PRO A 51 4.25 -8.06 -19.17
CA PRO A 51 4.84 -7.46 -20.36
C PRO A 51 4.06 -6.26 -20.89
N GLU A 52 2.76 -6.16 -20.59
CA GLU A 52 1.85 -5.13 -21.12
C GLU A 52 2.34 -3.71 -20.79
N SER A 53 2.14 -2.80 -21.73
CA SER A 53 2.53 -1.39 -21.60
C SER A 53 1.56 -0.57 -20.75
N THR A 54 0.33 -1.07 -20.58
CA THR A 54 -0.73 -0.40 -19.81
C THR A 54 -1.20 -1.30 -18.65
N ILE A 55 -1.26 -0.76 -17.45
CA ILE A 55 -1.83 -1.39 -16.25
C ILE A 55 -3.13 -0.67 -15.92
N VAL A 56 -4.25 -1.38 -15.90
CA VAL A 56 -5.51 -0.91 -15.31
C VAL A 56 -5.56 -1.43 -13.88
N PHE A 57 -5.53 -0.51 -12.91
CA PHE A 57 -5.49 -0.86 -11.51
C PHE A 57 -6.87 -0.68 -10.86
N CYS A 58 -7.46 -1.78 -10.40
CA CYS A 58 -8.71 -1.82 -9.65
C CYS A 58 -8.39 -1.94 -8.15
N GLY A 59 -8.33 -0.81 -7.47
CA GLY A 59 -7.96 -0.67 -6.06
C GLY A 59 -7.91 0.80 -5.70
N VAL A 60 -7.25 1.14 -4.59
CA VAL A 60 -7.12 2.52 -4.12
C VAL A 60 -5.88 3.22 -4.69
N SER A 61 -5.89 4.55 -4.69
CA SER A 61 -4.91 5.43 -5.34
C SER A 61 -3.45 5.08 -5.05
N PHE A 62 -3.07 4.88 -3.78
CA PHE A 62 -1.67 4.60 -3.40
C PHE A 62 -1.12 3.29 -4.02
N MET A 63 -1.99 2.33 -4.39
CA MET A 63 -1.58 1.09 -5.07
C MET A 63 -1.20 1.38 -6.53
N GLY A 64 -2.00 2.20 -7.23
CA GLY A 64 -1.69 2.66 -8.58
C GLY A 64 -0.42 3.51 -8.62
N GLU A 65 -0.23 4.39 -7.63
CA GLU A 65 1.01 5.16 -7.45
C GLU A 65 2.22 4.24 -7.27
N SER A 66 2.11 3.23 -6.41
CA SER A 66 3.17 2.23 -6.20
C SER A 66 3.49 1.48 -7.49
N ALA A 67 2.46 1.05 -8.24
CA ALA A 67 2.65 0.41 -9.53
C ALA A 67 3.36 1.34 -10.53
N LYS A 68 3.03 2.65 -10.52
CA LYS A 68 3.66 3.65 -11.38
C LYS A 68 5.11 3.93 -11.00
N ILE A 69 5.43 4.04 -9.70
CA ILE A 69 6.79 4.24 -9.20
C ILE A 69 7.69 3.08 -9.65
N LEU A 70 7.22 1.84 -9.52
CA LEU A 70 7.97 0.64 -9.91
C LEU A 70 8.06 0.45 -11.44
N ASN A 71 7.17 1.07 -12.19
CA ASN A 71 7.07 0.94 -13.65
C ASN A 71 6.99 2.31 -14.36
N PRO A 72 8.05 3.14 -14.29
CA PRO A 72 7.98 4.53 -14.76
C PRO A 72 7.69 4.66 -16.29
N LYS A 73 7.97 3.61 -17.07
CA LYS A 73 7.70 3.59 -18.52
C LYS A 73 6.29 3.11 -18.88
N LYS A 74 5.60 2.40 -17.96
CA LYS A 74 4.25 1.90 -18.22
C LYS A 74 3.21 2.99 -17.95
N ARG A 75 2.08 2.89 -18.63
CA ARG A 75 0.89 3.67 -18.33
C ARG A 75 0.13 2.95 -17.22
N VAL A 76 -0.14 3.64 -16.12
CA VAL A 76 -1.01 3.14 -15.03
C VAL A 76 -2.28 3.98 -15.01
N VAL A 77 -3.41 3.32 -15.05
CA VAL A 77 -4.75 3.92 -15.07
C VAL A 77 -5.55 3.34 -13.91
N MET A 78 -6.07 4.18 -13.04
CA MET A 78 -7.02 3.76 -12.01
C MET A 78 -8.39 3.51 -12.63
N ALA A 79 -9.02 2.36 -12.31
CA ALA A 79 -10.38 2.05 -12.77
C ALA A 79 -11.42 3.01 -12.17
N ASP A 80 -11.19 3.42 -10.92
CA ASP A 80 -11.92 4.50 -10.24
C ASP A 80 -10.91 5.53 -9.72
N GLY A 81 -10.97 6.75 -10.25
CA GLY A 81 -10.10 7.86 -9.85
C GLY A 81 -10.42 8.45 -8.46
N HIS A 82 -11.53 8.03 -7.84
CA HIS A 82 -11.94 8.47 -6.50
C HIS A 82 -11.67 7.42 -5.41
N ALA A 83 -11.28 6.21 -5.81
CA ALA A 83 -10.96 5.15 -4.86
C ALA A 83 -9.70 5.50 -4.07
N ASP A 84 -9.85 5.72 -2.76
CA ASP A 84 -8.78 6.17 -1.90
C ASP A 84 -8.81 5.53 -0.51
N CYS A 85 -7.70 5.67 0.24
CA CYS A 85 -7.57 5.18 1.61
C CYS A 85 -7.32 6.36 2.55
N PRO A 86 -8.23 6.66 3.49
CA PRO A 86 -8.04 7.77 4.43
C PRO A 86 -6.73 7.73 5.20
N MET A 87 -6.25 6.52 5.56
CA MET A 87 -4.99 6.36 6.28
C MET A 87 -3.79 6.88 5.47
N ALA A 88 -3.83 6.83 4.13
CA ALA A 88 -2.74 7.29 3.29
C ALA A 88 -2.45 8.80 3.44
N HIS A 89 -3.40 9.55 3.98
CA HIS A 89 -3.34 11.00 4.19
C HIS A 89 -3.17 11.40 5.67
N MET A 90 -2.91 10.44 6.57
CA MET A 90 -2.78 10.70 8.02
C MET A 90 -1.35 11.09 8.45
N VAL A 91 -0.49 11.43 7.51
CA VAL A 91 0.83 12.01 7.75
C VAL A 91 1.13 12.97 6.61
N ASP A 92 1.85 14.04 6.91
CA ASP A 92 2.32 15.02 5.93
C ASP A 92 3.86 15.11 5.92
N VAL A 93 4.39 15.75 4.90
CA VAL A 93 5.83 15.93 4.70
C VAL A 93 6.45 16.80 5.82
N ASP A 94 5.70 17.77 6.32
CA ASP A 94 6.22 18.67 7.36
C ASP A 94 6.43 17.91 8.67
N LYS A 95 5.56 16.96 9.01
CA LYS A 95 5.77 16.06 10.15
C LYS A 95 7.03 15.20 9.99
N ILE A 96 7.30 14.70 8.80
CA ILE A 96 8.54 13.94 8.53
C ILE A 96 9.76 14.82 8.75
N ARG A 97 9.73 16.06 8.25
CA ARG A 97 10.82 17.02 8.43
C ARG A 97 11.04 17.44 9.89
N GLU A 98 9.94 17.63 10.63
CA GLU A 98 9.99 17.91 12.08
C GLU A 98 10.73 16.80 12.82
N VAL A 99 10.34 15.54 12.59
CA VAL A 99 10.96 14.38 13.25
C VAL A 99 12.43 14.22 12.83
N ARG A 100 12.77 14.45 11.55
CA ARG A 100 14.19 14.42 11.11
C ARG A 100 15.03 15.52 11.75
N ASN A 101 14.47 16.69 12.05
CA ASN A 101 15.18 17.76 12.75
C ASN A 101 15.43 17.40 14.22
N GLU A 102 14.50 16.73 14.87
CA GLU A 102 14.62 16.28 16.27
C GLU A 102 15.54 15.06 16.41
N TYR A 103 15.47 14.14 15.43
CA TYR A 103 16.23 12.88 15.38
C TYR A 103 17.01 12.79 14.06
N PRO A 104 18.20 13.40 13.95
CA PRO A 104 18.93 13.48 12.67
C PRO A 104 19.27 12.15 12.02
N ASP A 105 19.43 11.09 12.82
CA ASP A 105 19.74 9.73 12.34
C ASP A 105 18.49 8.82 12.25
N VAL A 106 17.28 9.38 12.27
CA VAL A 106 16.05 8.58 12.19
C VAL A 106 15.87 7.91 10.83
N SER A 107 15.45 6.65 10.85
CA SER A 107 14.90 6.01 9.64
C SER A 107 13.40 6.19 9.58
N VAL A 108 12.93 6.82 8.51
CA VAL A 108 11.49 6.95 8.21
C VAL A 108 11.01 5.70 7.50
N VAL A 109 10.23 4.89 8.19
CA VAL A 109 9.66 3.63 7.69
C VAL A 109 8.22 3.85 7.30
N CYS A 110 7.95 3.81 6.00
CA CYS A 110 6.64 4.08 5.43
C CYS A 110 5.88 2.79 5.13
N TYR A 111 4.74 2.59 5.76
CA TYR A 111 3.80 1.59 5.30
C TYR A 111 3.25 2.00 3.93
N VAL A 112 3.22 1.07 2.97
CA VAL A 112 2.88 1.35 1.55
C VAL A 112 1.50 2.00 1.36
N ASN A 113 0.62 1.94 2.36
CA ASN A 113 -0.66 2.63 2.38
C ASN A 113 -0.46 4.14 2.67
N SER A 114 0.33 4.78 1.83
CA SER A 114 0.71 6.20 1.88
C SER A 114 0.79 6.75 0.46
N THR A 115 0.71 8.06 0.32
CA THR A 115 0.84 8.73 -0.99
C THR A 115 2.26 8.61 -1.55
N ALA A 116 2.41 8.82 -2.86
CA ALA A 116 3.73 8.85 -3.51
C ALA A 116 4.64 9.93 -2.92
N GLU A 117 4.07 11.07 -2.51
CA GLU A 117 4.79 12.18 -1.87
C GLU A 117 5.43 11.74 -0.55
N ILE A 118 4.67 11.07 0.32
CA ILE A 118 5.18 10.53 1.59
C ILE A 118 6.24 9.45 1.37
N LYS A 119 6.03 8.58 0.37
CA LYS A 119 7.03 7.57 -0.01
C LYS A 119 8.35 8.20 -0.47
N ALA A 120 8.30 9.32 -1.19
CA ALA A 120 9.49 10.03 -1.65
C ALA A 120 10.34 10.63 -0.51
N GLU A 121 9.72 10.98 0.61
CA GLU A 121 10.37 11.52 1.82
C GLU A 121 10.79 10.42 2.82
N SER A 122 10.51 9.14 2.50
CA SER A 122 10.79 8.01 3.37
C SER A 122 12.07 7.27 2.97
N ASP A 123 12.74 6.62 3.94
CA ASP A 123 13.96 5.85 3.68
C ASP A 123 13.65 4.44 3.16
N VAL A 124 12.51 3.88 3.59
CA VAL A 124 12.07 2.55 3.17
C VAL A 124 10.56 2.41 3.24
N CYS A 125 10.01 1.71 2.24
CA CYS A 125 8.59 1.32 2.25
C CYS A 125 8.45 -0.15 2.65
N VAL A 126 7.44 -0.43 3.49
CA VAL A 126 7.14 -1.77 4.02
C VAL A 126 5.67 -2.13 3.83
N THR A 127 5.39 -3.42 3.90
CA THR A 127 4.04 -3.96 4.05
C THR A 127 3.88 -4.60 5.42
N SER A 128 2.65 -4.92 5.84
CA SER A 128 2.41 -5.63 7.10
C SER A 128 3.15 -6.98 7.17
N SER A 129 3.35 -7.64 6.02
CA SER A 129 4.03 -8.94 5.94
C SER A 129 5.55 -8.87 6.08
N ASN A 130 6.19 -7.76 5.75
CA ASN A 130 7.66 -7.64 5.72
C ASN A 130 8.24 -6.58 6.68
N ALA A 131 7.40 -5.75 7.32
CA ALA A 131 7.81 -4.64 8.17
C ALA A 131 8.82 -5.07 9.25
N LEU A 132 8.51 -6.11 10.02
CA LEU A 132 9.38 -6.60 11.09
C LEU A 132 10.78 -7.00 10.55
N LYS A 133 10.81 -7.73 9.44
CA LYS A 133 12.06 -8.19 8.82
C LYS A 133 12.92 -7.02 8.34
N ILE A 134 12.28 -6.03 7.71
CA ILE A 134 12.98 -4.86 7.17
C ILE A 134 13.51 -3.99 8.30
N VAL A 135 12.64 -3.60 9.26
CA VAL A 135 13.01 -2.71 10.36
C VAL A 135 14.11 -3.31 11.24
N LYS A 136 14.07 -4.62 11.48
CA LYS A 136 15.14 -5.33 12.22
C LYS A 136 16.52 -5.16 11.59
N ASN A 137 16.59 -5.06 10.26
CA ASN A 137 17.85 -4.95 9.53
C ASN A 137 18.29 -3.51 9.24
N LEU A 138 17.50 -2.49 9.60
CA LEU A 138 17.93 -1.10 9.50
C LEU A 138 19.05 -0.82 10.51
N PRO A 139 20.11 -0.09 10.13
CA PRO A 139 21.21 0.21 11.04
C PRO A 139 20.82 1.22 12.12
N ASN A 140 19.87 2.11 11.83
CA ASN A 140 19.46 3.20 12.71
C ASN A 140 18.69 2.68 13.94
N LYS A 141 18.94 3.32 15.08
CA LYS A 141 18.24 2.99 16.33
C LYS A 141 16.86 3.65 16.37
N ASP A 142 16.78 4.88 15.90
CA ASP A 142 15.55 5.67 15.90
C ASP A 142 14.75 5.35 14.64
N ILE A 143 13.48 4.99 14.81
CA ILE A 143 12.55 4.58 13.75
C ILE A 143 11.30 5.44 13.83
N PHE A 144 11.04 6.25 12.80
CA PHE A 144 9.75 6.91 12.63
C PHE A 144 8.86 6.06 11.74
N PHE A 145 7.85 5.42 12.34
CA PHE A 145 6.95 4.52 11.64
C PHE A 145 5.66 5.24 11.25
N ILE A 146 5.37 5.30 9.96
CA ILE A 146 4.24 6.03 9.37
C ILE A 146 3.46 5.17 8.36
N PRO A 147 2.19 5.48 8.07
CA PRO A 147 1.28 6.31 8.86
C PRO A 147 0.62 5.55 10.01
N ASP A 148 0.60 4.21 9.98
CA ASP A 148 -0.18 3.34 10.87
C ASP A 148 0.53 3.10 12.21
N GLU A 149 0.02 3.72 13.27
CA GLU A 149 0.50 3.55 14.63
C GLU A 149 0.37 2.10 15.12
N ASN A 150 -0.72 1.40 14.77
CA ASN A 150 -0.97 0.03 15.26
C ASN A 150 0.05 -0.96 14.71
N LEU A 151 0.33 -0.91 13.41
CA LEU A 151 1.39 -1.71 12.80
C LEU A 151 2.76 -1.32 13.38
N GLY A 152 3.03 -0.01 13.55
CA GLY A 152 4.26 0.48 14.17
C GLY A 152 4.46 -0.07 15.57
N ARG A 153 3.44 -0.02 16.43
CA ARG A 153 3.48 -0.56 17.79
C ARG A 153 3.67 -2.08 17.83
N PHE A 154 3.04 -2.80 16.89
CA PHE A 154 3.29 -4.25 16.76
C PHE A 154 4.75 -4.53 16.43
N VAL A 155 5.33 -3.83 15.46
CA VAL A 155 6.75 -4.00 15.09
C VAL A 155 7.67 -3.62 16.26
N ALA A 156 7.39 -2.51 16.96
CA ALA A 156 8.14 -2.06 18.14
C ALA A 156 8.13 -3.07 19.26
N SER A 157 7.01 -3.76 19.51
CA SER A 157 6.92 -4.78 20.54
C SER A 157 7.85 -5.98 20.33
N GLN A 158 8.29 -6.20 19.09
CA GLN A 158 9.20 -7.27 18.70
C GLN A 158 10.67 -6.82 18.63
N LEU A 159 10.94 -5.51 18.73
CA LEU A 159 12.27 -4.90 18.59
C LEU A 159 12.55 -3.91 19.74
N PRO A 160 12.63 -4.40 20.97
CA PRO A 160 12.79 -3.54 22.17
C PRO A 160 14.11 -2.76 22.19
N GLU A 161 15.09 -3.17 21.39
CA GLU A 161 16.39 -2.50 21.24
C GLU A 161 16.33 -1.22 20.39
N LYS A 162 15.23 -1.01 19.63
CA LYS A 162 15.04 0.18 18.81
C LYS A 162 14.09 1.17 19.48
N HIS A 163 14.30 2.43 19.24
CA HIS A 163 13.44 3.51 19.69
C HIS A 163 12.47 3.89 18.57
N PHE A 164 11.17 3.78 18.86
CA PHE A 164 10.12 4.08 17.88
C PHE A 164 9.44 5.41 18.19
N ILE A 165 9.35 6.24 17.16
CA ILE A 165 8.52 7.43 17.11
C ILE A 165 7.31 7.04 16.27
N PHE A 166 6.09 7.32 16.77
CA PHE A 166 4.85 6.95 16.11
C PHE A 166 4.15 8.17 15.54
N ASN A 167 3.53 7.97 14.41
CA ASN A 167 2.49 8.87 13.90
C ASN A 167 1.15 8.43 14.52
N ASP A 168 0.19 9.34 14.65
CA ASP A 168 -1.15 9.07 15.21
C ASP A 168 -2.16 8.58 14.16
N GLY A 169 -1.69 8.13 13.00
CA GLY A 169 -2.51 7.57 11.94
C GLY A 169 -2.91 6.11 12.21
N PHE A 170 -4.04 5.71 11.67
CA PHE A 170 -4.59 4.36 11.89
C PHE A 170 -5.54 3.92 10.75
N CYS A 171 -5.68 2.62 10.59
CA CYS A 171 -6.71 2.06 9.72
C CYS A 171 -8.05 2.00 10.46
N HIS A 172 -9.04 2.79 10.03
CA HIS A 172 -10.37 2.84 10.63
C HIS A 172 -11.10 1.48 10.58
N VAL A 173 -10.82 0.66 9.57
CA VAL A 173 -11.38 -0.70 9.46
C VAL A 173 -10.80 -1.61 10.55
N HIS A 174 -9.48 -1.57 10.75
CA HIS A 174 -8.84 -2.41 11.78
C HIS A 174 -9.21 -1.98 13.19
N THR A 175 -9.34 -0.67 13.44
CA THR A 175 -9.70 -0.16 14.77
C THR A 175 -11.15 -0.42 15.15
N SER A 176 -12.02 -0.76 14.18
CA SER A 176 -13.41 -1.18 14.45
C SER A 176 -13.53 -2.63 14.91
N ILE A 177 -12.46 -3.44 14.80
CA ILE A 177 -12.46 -4.84 15.23
C ILE A 177 -12.18 -4.93 16.72
N HIS A 178 -13.15 -5.40 17.50
CA HIS A 178 -13.03 -5.52 18.95
C HIS A 178 -12.61 -6.94 19.37
N LYS A 179 -11.90 -7.01 20.50
CA LYS A 179 -11.39 -8.27 21.06
C LYS A 179 -12.50 -9.32 21.30
N GLU A 180 -13.68 -8.86 21.70
CA GLU A 180 -14.85 -9.70 21.96
C GLU A 180 -15.37 -10.35 20.67
N GLU A 181 -15.26 -9.68 19.53
CA GLU A 181 -15.66 -10.23 18.22
C GLU A 181 -14.68 -11.32 17.78
N LEU A 182 -13.38 -11.10 17.98
CA LEU A 182 -12.35 -12.10 17.71
C LEU A 182 -12.50 -13.34 18.60
N GLN A 183 -12.91 -13.16 19.86
CA GLN A 183 -13.14 -14.27 20.80
C GLN A 183 -14.37 -15.10 20.42
N LYS A 184 -15.39 -14.48 19.82
CA LYS A 184 -16.58 -15.19 19.32
C LYS A 184 -16.33 -15.94 18.01
N ALA A 185 -15.35 -15.50 17.21
CA ALA A 185 -14.98 -16.12 15.94
C ALA A 185 -14.04 -17.33 16.09
N LYS A 186 -13.46 -17.54 17.29
CA LYS A 186 -12.62 -18.70 17.65
C LYS A 186 -13.45 -19.86 18.20
#